data_4b3ea44c05b0ec73047c4fb7bd073bb7
#
_entry.id   4b3ea44c05b0ec73047c4fb7bd073bb7
#
_cell.length_a   1.000
_cell.length_b   1.000
_cell.length_c   1.000
_cell.angle_alpha   90.00
_cell.angle_beta   90.00
_cell.angle_gamma   90.00
#
_symmetry.space_group_name_H-M   'P 1'
#
loop_
_entity.id
_entity.type
_entity.pdbx_description
1 polymer ?
#
loop_
_entity_poly.entity_id
_entity_poly.type
_entity_poly.pdbx_seq_one_letter_code
_entity_poly.pdbx_strand_id
1 'polypeptide(L)' 'MLDSVLVGKVIQQYRESKKLSQEVVSGLADIGRTHLSAIERGVRKPTLETFFKICDAMEVAPSFLIKLIEDETEKI' A
#
# COMPACT_ATOMS: atom_id res chain seq x y z
N MET A 1 14.48 9.26 -5.31
CA MET A 1 14.44 7.91 -4.75
C MET A 1 13.15 7.68 -3.99
N LEU A 2 12.60 6.50 -4.09
CA LEU A 2 11.32 6.18 -3.48
C LEU A 2 11.48 5.93 -1.97
N ASP A 3 10.69 6.62 -1.16
CA ASP A 3 10.72 6.48 0.29
C ASP A 3 9.73 5.42 0.73
N SER A 4 10.22 4.34 1.32
CA SER A 4 9.36 3.22 1.72
C SER A 4 8.36 3.61 2.82
N VAL A 5 8.73 4.56 3.69
CA VAL A 5 7.82 5.05 4.72
C VAL A 5 6.63 5.75 4.07
N LEU A 6 6.91 6.59 3.08
CA LEU A 6 5.88 7.33 2.37
C LEU A 6 4.97 6.38 1.59
N VAL A 7 5.55 5.39 0.90
CA VAL A 7 4.78 4.39 0.16
C VAL A 7 3.83 3.66 1.11
N GLY A 8 4.35 3.21 2.25
CA GLY A 8 3.54 2.50 3.22
C GLY A 8 2.42 3.35 3.79
N LYS A 9 2.72 4.63 4.03
CA LYS A 9 1.72 5.55 4.57
C LYS A 9 0.57 5.77 3.58
N VAL A 10 0.88 5.92 2.30
CA VAL A 10 -0.16 6.09 1.27
C VAL A 10 -1.05 4.85 1.20
N ILE A 11 -0.44 3.67 1.22
CA ILE A 11 -1.20 2.42 1.21
C ILE A 11 -2.12 2.35 2.43
N GLN A 12 -1.58 2.65 3.61
CA GLN A 12 -2.35 2.59 4.85
C GLN A 12 -3.51 3.59 4.83
N GLN A 13 -3.25 4.82 4.41
CA GLN A 13 -4.28 5.84 4.39
C GLN A 13 -5.40 5.48 3.43
N TYR A 14 -5.05 4.94 2.26
CA TYR A 14 -6.08 4.53 1.30
C TYR A 14 -6.90 3.38 1.86
N ARG A 15 -6.23 2.38 2.46
CA ARG A 15 -6.92 1.25 3.09
C ARG A 15 -7.90 1.74 4.15
N GLU A 16 -7.45 2.64 5.02
CA GLU A 16 -8.28 3.16 6.09
C GLU A 16 -9.44 3.99 5.56
N SER A 17 -9.22 4.72 4.47
CA SER A 17 -10.29 5.51 3.86
C SER A 17 -11.40 4.62 3.32
N LYS A 18 -11.07 3.37 2.97
CA LYS A 18 -12.05 2.38 2.53
C LYS A 18 -12.63 1.58 3.68
N LYS A 19 -12.18 1.87 4.91
CA LYS A 19 -12.62 1.17 6.12
C LYS A 19 -12.34 -0.33 6.07
N LEU A 20 -11.20 -0.68 5.45
CA LEU A 20 -10.76 -2.07 5.34
C LEU A 20 -9.68 -2.35 6.38
N SER A 21 -9.72 -3.53 7.00
CA SER A 21 -8.70 -3.92 7.97
C SER A 21 -7.48 -4.49 7.24
N GLN A 22 -6.36 -4.53 7.95
CA GLN A 22 -5.18 -5.22 7.42
C GLN A 22 -5.45 -6.69 7.17
N GLU A 23 -6.25 -7.31 8.05
CA GLU A 23 -6.59 -8.72 7.90
C GLU A 23 -7.34 -8.98 6.60
N VAL A 24 -8.33 -8.14 6.29
CA VAL A 24 -9.11 -8.31 5.07
C VAL A 24 -8.23 -8.09 3.84
N VAL A 25 -7.48 -7.00 3.82
CA VAL A 25 -6.66 -6.69 2.64
C VAL A 25 -5.56 -7.73 2.43
N SER A 26 -4.86 -8.13 3.50
CA SER A 26 -3.80 -9.12 3.34
C SER A 26 -4.36 -10.47 2.89
N GLY A 27 -5.55 -10.85 3.39
CA GLY A 27 -6.19 -12.08 2.96
C GLY A 27 -6.56 -12.06 1.49
N LEU A 28 -7.16 -10.97 1.02
CA LEU A 28 -7.54 -10.83 -0.38
C LEU A 28 -6.33 -10.72 -1.29
N ALA A 29 -5.26 -10.11 -0.81
CA ALA A 29 -4.02 -9.96 -1.58
C ALA A 29 -3.15 -11.21 -1.53
N ASP A 30 -3.53 -12.19 -0.72
CA ASP A 30 -2.77 -13.43 -0.54
C ASP A 30 -1.34 -13.15 -0.09
N ILE A 31 -1.20 -12.27 0.89
CA ILE A 31 0.06 -12.01 1.56
C ILE A 31 -0.18 -12.11 3.07
N GLY A 32 0.89 -12.32 3.83
CA GLY A 32 0.75 -12.37 5.28
C GLY A 32 0.36 -11.01 5.84
N ARG A 33 -0.46 -11.02 6.90
CA ARG A 33 -0.83 -9.78 7.59
C ARG A 33 0.42 -9.07 8.12
N THR A 34 1.38 -9.84 8.61
CA THR A 34 2.65 -9.29 9.11
C THR A 34 3.41 -8.60 7.98
N HIS A 35 3.35 -9.17 6.77
CA HIS A 35 3.99 -8.59 5.60
C HIS A 35 3.33 -7.25 5.24
N LEU A 36 2.00 -7.21 5.20
CA LEU A 36 1.29 -5.95 4.92
C LEU A 36 1.61 -4.90 5.99
N SER A 37 1.62 -5.31 7.26
CA SER A 37 1.95 -4.40 8.36
C SER A 37 3.34 -3.81 8.18
N ALA A 38 4.32 -4.63 7.80
CA ALA A 38 5.69 -4.16 7.59
C ALA A 38 5.76 -3.17 6.42
N ILE A 39 4.99 -3.42 5.36
CA ILE A 39 4.92 -2.50 4.22
C ILE A 39 4.33 -1.17 4.66
N GLU A 40 3.23 -1.20 5.41
CA GLU A 40 2.57 0.04 5.85
C GLU A 40 3.43 0.85 6.80
N ARG A 41 4.28 0.19 7.58
CA ARG A 41 5.20 0.88 8.50
C ARG A 41 6.49 1.35 7.81
N GLY A 42 6.65 1.02 6.54
CA GLY A 42 7.84 1.41 5.79
C GLY A 42 9.07 0.58 6.08
N VAL A 43 8.91 -0.54 6.79
CA VAL A 43 10.00 -1.46 7.10
C VAL A 43 10.39 -2.27 5.86
N ARG A 44 9.42 -2.54 5.00
CA ARG A 44 9.64 -3.30 3.77
C ARG A 44 9.04 -2.58 2.60
N LYS A 45 9.74 -2.61 1.47
CA LYS A 45 9.20 -2.11 0.21
C LYS A 45 8.45 -3.25 -0.49
N PRO A 46 7.24 -3.01 -0.98
CA PRO A 46 6.58 -4.06 -1.75
C PRO A 46 7.25 -4.22 -3.09
N THR A 47 7.28 -5.46 -3.59
CA THR A 47 7.61 -5.68 -5.00
C THR A 47 6.45 -5.11 -5.82
N LEU A 48 6.68 -4.92 -7.12
CA LEU A 48 5.62 -4.46 -8.00
C LEU A 48 4.44 -5.43 -7.98
N GLU A 49 4.73 -6.73 -7.99
CA GLU A 49 3.68 -7.74 -7.95
C GLU A 49 2.86 -7.64 -6.67
N THR A 50 3.53 -7.53 -5.51
CA THR A 50 2.84 -7.39 -4.24
C THR A 50 2.00 -6.10 -4.21
N PHE A 51 2.54 -5.03 -4.76
CA PHE A 51 1.82 -3.76 -4.83
C PHE A 51 0.53 -3.91 -5.64
N PHE A 52 0.61 -4.59 -6.78
CA PHE A 52 -0.58 -4.85 -7.60
C PHE A 52 -1.60 -5.70 -6.87
N LYS A 53 -1.15 -6.72 -6.13
CA LYS A 53 -2.05 -7.56 -5.34
C LYS A 53 -2.77 -6.75 -4.25
N ILE A 54 -2.06 -5.85 -3.59
CA ILE A 54 -2.66 -4.99 -2.58
C ILE A 54 -3.70 -4.06 -3.22
N CYS A 55 -3.37 -3.48 -4.37
CA CYS A 55 -4.30 -2.60 -5.07
C CYS A 55 -5.56 -3.36 -5.49
N ASP A 56 -5.40 -4.56 -6.04
CA ASP A 56 -6.55 -5.41 -6.40
C ASP A 56 -7.43 -5.68 -5.18
N ALA A 57 -6.81 -5.98 -4.05
CA ALA A 57 -7.55 -6.26 -2.82
C ALA A 57 -8.36 -5.06 -2.35
N MET A 58 -7.88 -3.87 -2.63
CA MET A 58 -8.57 -2.62 -2.26
C MET A 58 -9.43 -2.06 -3.39
N GLU A 59 -9.50 -2.79 -4.51
CA GLU A 59 -10.28 -2.39 -5.68
C GLU A 59 -9.90 -1.00 -6.19
N VAL A 60 -8.60 -0.75 -6.26
CA VAL A 60 -8.07 0.52 -6.76
C VAL A 60 -7.09 0.24 -7.88
N ALA A 61 -7.10 1.08 -8.90
CA ALA A 61 -6.12 0.97 -9.97
C ALA A 61 -4.73 1.28 -9.42
N PRO A 62 -3.71 0.43 -9.67
CA PRO A 62 -2.36 0.73 -9.20
C PRO A 62 -1.86 2.10 -9.64
N SER A 63 -2.23 2.54 -10.84
CA SER A 63 -1.83 3.86 -11.34
C SER A 63 -2.37 4.99 -10.47
N PHE A 64 -3.58 4.83 -9.94
CA PHE A 64 -4.17 5.84 -9.06
C PHE A 64 -3.36 5.96 -7.77
N LEU A 65 -3.02 4.82 -7.17
CA LEU A 65 -2.26 4.83 -5.92
C LEU A 65 -0.83 5.34 -6.14
N ILE A 66 -0.23 4.97 -7.28
CA ILE A 66 1.09 5.48 -7.65
C ILE A 66 1.06 6.99 -7.80
N LYS A 67 -0.02 7.54 -8.38
CA LYS A 67 -0.17 8.99 -8.50
C LYS A 67 -0.19 9.66 -7.13
N LEU A 68 -0.90 9.06 -6.17
CA LEU A 68 -0.90 9.59 -4.81
C LEU A 68 0.49 9.56 -4.19
N ILE A 69 1.24 8.48 -4.41
CA ILE A 69 2.60 8.36 -3.91
C ILE A 69 3.48 9.44 -4.54
N GLU A 70 3.33 9.62 -5.85
CA GLU A 70 4.10 10.63 -6.58
C GLU A 70 3.80 12.04 -6.04
N ASP A 71 2.52 12.34 -5.83
CA ASP A 71 2.11 13.65 -5.33
C ASP A 71 2.69 13.93 -3.94
N GLU A 72 2.69 12.92 -3.06
CA GLU A 72 3.25 13.08 -1.73
C GLU A 72 4.76 13.24 -1.77
N THR A 73 5.42 12.54 -2.70
CA THR A 73 6.87 12.64 -2.87
C THR A 73 7.25 14.05 -3.30
N GLU A 74 6.46 14.67 -4.16
CA GLU A 74 6.75 16.01 -4.67
C GLU A 74 6.56 17.10 -3.63
N LYS A 75 5.83 16.83 -2.56
CA LYS A 75 5.62 17.80 -1.49
C LYS A 75 6.83 17.97 -0.58
N ILE A 76 7.79 17.08 -0.66
CA ILE A 76 8.99 17.11 0.18
C ILE A 76 10.17 17.86 -0.49
#